data_89896228e01fbe89a886958565bdc680
#
_entry.id   89896228e01fbe89a886958565bdc680
#
_cell.length_a   1.000
_cell.length_b   1.000
_cell.length_c   1.000
_cell.angle_alpha   90.00
_cell.angle_beta   90.00
_cell.angle_gamma   90.00
#
_symmetry.space_group_name_H-M   'P 1'
#
loop_
_entity.id
_entity.type
_entity.pdbx_description
1 polymer ?
#
loop_
_entity_poly.entity_id
_entity_poly.type
_entity_poly.pdbx_seq_one_letter_code
_entity_poly.pdbx_strand_id
1 'polypeptide(L)'
;FVRWPESFDVVVASNLFADILSDVAAVITGSLGLAPSASINPEGRYPSMFESVHGAAFDITGKGIANPLATISAVAMLLEHLNEPAAARRIDSAVARCLDERKVLTPDLGGNAGTSQVGDEVVRLLGE
;
A
#
# COMPACT_ATOMS: atom_id res chain seq x y z
N PHE A 1 -16.12 -0.32 -13.47
CA PHE A 1 -15.02 -0.40 -12.52
C PHE A 1 -15.54 -0.83 -11.14
N VAL A 2 -16.38 -0.04 -10.48
CA VAL A 2 -16.93 -0.33 -9.14
C VAL A 2 -17.77 -1.61 -9.09
N ARG A 3 -18.54 -1.88 -10.13
CA ARG A 3 -19.51 -3.00 -10.15
C ARG A 3 -18.85 -4.37 -10.33
N TRP A 4 -17.76 -4.43 -11.12
CA TRP A 4 -17.03 -5.65 -11.43
C TRP A 4 -15.52 -5.34 -11.59
N PRO A 5 -14.81 -4.96 -10.52
CA PRO A 5 -13.40 -4.62 -10.57
C PRO A 5 -12.55 -5.79 -11.08
N GLU A 6 -12.91 -7.02 -10.76
CA GLU A 6 -12.23 -8.25 -11.17
C GLU A 6 -12.26 -8.52 -12.69
N SER A 7 -13.04 -7.75 -13.45
CA SER A 7 -13.08 -7.88 -14.91
C SER A 7 -11.95 -7.12 -15.63
N PHE A 8 -11.14 -6.37 -14.91
CA PHE A 8 -10.07 -5.55 -15.49
C PHE A 8 -8.69 -6.12 -15.14
N ASP A 9 -7.91 -6.49 -16.14
CA ASP A 9 -6.50 -6.86 -15.98
C ASP A 9 -5.59 -5.64 -16.09
N VAL A 10 -5.88 -4.75 -17.03
CA VAL A 10 -5.13 -3.52 -17.28
C VAL A 10 -6.09 -2.38 -17.59
N VAL A 11 -5.87 -1.23 -16.96
CA VAL A 11 -6.65 0.00 -17.21
C VAL A 11 -5.72 1.08 -17.75
N VAL A 12 -6.06 1.64 -18.91
CA VAL A 12 -5.40 2.80 -19.48
C VAL A 12 -6.35 3.99 -19.42
N ALA A 13 -5.91 5.07 -18.80
CA ALA A 13 -6.71 6.28 -18.66
C ALA A 13 -5.82 7.53 -18.75
N SER A 14 -6.42 8.69 -19.07
CA SER A 14 -5.72 9.96 -18.91
C SER A 14 -5.47 10.26 -17.43
N ASN A 15 -4.45 11.08 -17.14
CA ASN A 15 -4.00 11.34 -15.78
C ASN A 15 -5.14 11.66 -14.80
N LEU A 16 -5.99 12.63 -15.13
CA LEU A 16 -7.13 13.02 -14.28
C LEU A 16 -8.06 11.85 -13.96
N PHE A 17 -8.42 11.05 -14.96
CA PHE A 17 -9.32 9.92 -14.75
C PHE A 17 -8.63 8.75 -14.04
N ALA A 18 -7.33 8.55 -14.30
CA ALA A 18 -6.54 7.53 -13.62
C ALA A 18 -6.45 7.82 -12.12
N ASP A 19 -6.20 9.07 -11.72
CA ASP A 19 -6.13 9.49 -10.31
C ASP A 19 -7.46 9.21 -9.58
N ILE A 20 -8.58 9.60 -10.19
CA ILE A 20 -9.91 9.34 -9.60
C ILE A 20 -10.18 7.83 -9.49
N LEU A 21 -9.87 7.07 -10.54
CA LEU A 21 -10.14 5.63 -10.57
C LEU A 21 -9.22 4.84 -9.63
N SER A 22 -7.97 5.25 -9.45
CA SER A 22 -7.04 4.60 -8.52
C SER A 22 -7.47 4.80 -7.06
N ASP A 23 -7.94 5.99 -6.70
CA ASP A 23 -8.52 6.25 -5.36
C ASP A 23 -9.76 5.39 -5.11
N VAL A 24 -10.66 5.30 -6.10
CA VAL A 24 -11.84 4.42 -6.01
C VAL A 24 -11.42 2.95 -5.87
N ALA A 25 -10.41 2.50 -6.62
CA ALA A 25 -9.89 1.15 -6.52
C ALA A 25 -9.34 0.86 -5.12
N ALA A 26 -8.56 1.78 -4.56
CA ALA A 26 -8.03 1.64 -3.21
C ALA A 26 -9.13 1.51 -2.15
N VAL A 27 -10.21 2.28 -2.27
CA VAL A 27 -11.38 2.17 -1.37
C VAL A 27 -12.08 0.82 -1.53
N ILE A 28 -12.22 0.31 -2.76
CA ILE A 28 -12.83 -1.01 -3.01
C ILE A 28 -12.01 -2.14 -2.38
N THR A 29 -10.68 -2.00 -2.35
CA THR A 29 -9.78 -2.98 -1.70
C THR A 29 -9.72 -2.86 -0.18
N GLY A 30 -10.33 -1.83 0.41
CA GLY A 30 -10.50 -1.68 1.85
C GLY A 30 -10.10 -0.32 2.44
N SER A 31 -9.01 0.28 2.01
CA SER A 31 -8.55 1.59 2.47
C SER A 31 -7.53 2.18 1.51
N LEU A 32 -7.53 3.51 1.38
CA LEU A 32 -6.43 4.26 0.73
C LEU A 32 -5.07 4.00 1.40
N GLY A 33 -5.07 3.72 2.70
CA GLY A 33 -3.87 3.36 3.47
C GLY A 33 -3.29 1.98 3.15
N LEU A 34 -3.90 1.22 2.24
CA LEU A 34 -3.43 -0.08 1.76
C LEU A 34 -2.85 -0.04 0.35
N ALA A 35 -3.07 1.03 -0.41
CA ALA A 35 -2.73 1.09 -1.82
C ALA A 35 -1.30 1.60 -2.06
N PRO A 36 -0.34 0.73 -2.45
CA PRO A 36 0.96 1.16 -2.95
C PRO A 36 0.87 1.62 -4.40
N SER A 37 1.82 2.42 -4.83
CA SER A 37 1.97 2.87 -6.20
C SER A 37 3.44 2.86 -6.64
N ALA A 38 3.65 2.79 -7.95
CA ALA A 38 4.97 2.93 -8.54
C ALA A 38 4.90 3.60 -9.91
N SER A 39 5.86 4.50 -10.17
CA SER A 39 6.18 5.01 -11.49
C SER A 39 7.47 4.37 -11.96
N ILE A 40 7.36 3.37 -12.85
CA ILE A 40 8.49 2.53 -13.26
C ILE A 40 9.03 3.01 -14.61
N ASN A 41 10.36 3.19 -14.67
CA ASN A 41 11.08 3.35 -15.92
C ASN A 41 11.67 1.99 -16.36
N PRO A 42 11.05 1.30 -17.31
CA PRO A 42 11.49 -0.04 -17.70
C PRO A 42 12.84 -0.05 -18.41
N GLU A 43 13.23 1.07 -19.04
CA GLU A 43 14.51 1.17 -19.75
C GLU A 43 15.70 1.47 -18.81
N GLY A 44 15.44 1.78 -17.55
CA GLY A 44 16.47 2.03 -16.54
C GLY A 44 17.32 3.29 -16.77
N ARG A 45 16.91 4.20 -17.65
CA ARG A 45 17.64 5.46 -17.93
C ARG A 45 17.49 6.49 -16.82
N TYR A 46 16.39 6.43 -16.10
CA TYR A 46 16.03 7.32 -15.01
C TYR A 46 15.56 6.48 -13.82
N PRO A 47 15.63 7.00 -12.59
CA PRO A 47 15.13 6.26 -11.43
C PRO A 47 13.62 6.03 -11.53
N SER A 48 13.18 4.88 -11.02
CA SER A 48 11.79 4.59 -10.74
C SER A 48 11.41 5.15 -9.36
N MET A 49 10.11 5.41 -9.12
CA MET A 49 9.60 5.94 -7.86
C MET A 49 8.56 4.98 -7.29
N PHE A 50 8.57 4.82 -5.97
CA PHE A 50 7.63 3.95 -5.24
C PHE A 50 7.08 4.74 -4.06
N GLU A 51 5.75 4.75 -3.90
CA GLU A 51 5.07 5.56 -2.89
C GLU A 51 3.73 4.95 -2.50
N SER A 52 3.08 5.50 -1.48
CA SER A 52 1.67 5.27 -1.24
C SER A 52 0.82 6.13 -2.18
N VAL A 53 -0.35 5.64 -2.61
CA VAL A 53 -1.27 6.42 -3.46
C VAL A 53 -1.79 7.67 -2.75
N HIS A 54 -2.05 7.57 -1.44
CA HIS A 54 -2.61 8.68 -0.67
C HIS A 54 -1.65 9.87 -0.54
N GLY A 55 -2.21 11.08 -0.46
CA GLY A 55 -1.49 12.33 -0.21
C GLY A 55 -1.17 12.58 1.27
N ALA A 56 -0.96 13.85 1.61
CA ALA A 56 -0.47 14.29 2.93
C ALA A 56 -1.47 14.13 4.08
N ALA A 57 -2.75 13.90 3.83
CA ALA A 57 -3.80 13.68 4.83
C ALA A 57 -3.75 14.69 5.98
N PHE A 58 -3.86 15.98 5.67
CA PHE A 58 -3.69 17.10 6.62
C PHE A 58 -4.63 17.01 7.84
N ASP A 59 -5.76 16.38 7.69
CA ASP A 59 -6.76 16.16 8.76
C ASP A 59 -6.26 15.24 9.88
N ILE A 60 -5.34 14.32 9.59
CA ILE A 60 -4.73 13.38 10.55
C ILE A 60 -3.24 13.64 10.81
N THR A 61 -2.65 14.66 10.18
CA THR A 61 -1.24 14.99 10.36
C THR A 61 -0.90 15.21 11.83
N GLY A 62 0.16 14.58 12.31
CA GLY A 62 0.65 14.67 13.69
C GLY A 62 -0.14 13.85 14.71
N LYS A 63 -1.25 13.21 14.34
CA LYS A 63 -2.06 12.38 15.26
C LYS A 63 -1.49 10.97 15.48
N GLY A 64 -0.52 10.53 14.69
CA GLY A 64 0.10 9.20 14.81
C GLY A 64 -0.84 8.03 14.50
N ILE A 65 -1.86 8.25 13.67
CA ILE A 65 -2.90 7.26 13.34
C ILE A 65 -2.95 6.89 11.85
N ALA A 66 -2.06 7.45 11.02
CA ALA A 66 -1.98 7.10 9.61
C ALA A 66 -1.58 5.63 9.44
N ASN A 67 -2.24 4.94 8.49
CA ASN A 67 -1.92 3.56 8.16
C ASN A 67 -0.59 3.47 7.40
N PRO A 68 0.43 2.74 7.87
CA PRO A 68 1.72 2.64 7.21
C PRO A 68 1.78 1.55 6.15
N LEU A 69 0.76 0.70 6.02
CA LEU A 69 0.82 -0.52 5.22
C LEU A 69 1.03 -0.25 3.73
N ALA A 70 0.43 0.82 3.18
CA ALA A 70 0.68 1.20 1.77
C ALA A 70 2.16 1.50 1.51
N THR A 71 2.81 2.26 2.38
CA THR A 71 4.24 2.59 2.25
C THR A 71 5.12 1.34 2.42
N ILE A 72 4.77 0.45 3.35
CA ILE A 72 5.48 -0.83 3.54
C ILE A 72 5.33 -1.71 2.28
N SER A 73 4.15 -1.79 1.70
CA SER A 73 3.92 -2.53 0.45
C SER A 73 4.63 -1.88 -0.75
N ALA A 74 4.76 -0.55 -0.79
CA ALA A 74 5.57 0.13 -1.79
C ALA A 74 7.05 -0.28 -1.72
N VAL A 75 7.59 -0.57 -0.51
CA VAL A 75 8.94 -1.15 -0.35
C VAL A 75 9.01 -2.56 -0.91
N ALA A 76 7.97 -3.38 -0.79
CA ALA A 76 7.93 -4.69 -1.44
C ALA A 76 8.00 -4.56 -2.98
N MET A 77 7.23 -3.64 -3.57
CA MET A 77 7.31 -3.35 -5.02
C MET A 77 8.71 -2.86 -5.43
N LEU A 78 9.34 -2.00 -4.62
CA LEU A 78 10.72 -1.54 -4.85
C LEU A 78 11.71 -2.72 -4.87
N LEU A 79 11.62 -3.63 -3.90
CA LEU A 79 12.49 -4.80 -3.83
C LEU A 79 12.28 -5.75 -5.01
N GLU A 80 11.04 -5.94 -5.45
CA GLU A 80 10.75 -6.72 -6.65
C GLU A 80 11.40 -6.08 -7.89
N HIS A 81 11.28 -4.77 -8.04
CA HIS A 81 11.93 -4.00 -9.12
C HIS A 81 13.46 -4.12 -9.10
N LEU A 82 14.05 -4.23 -7.92
CA LEU A 82 15.50 -4.42 -7.72
C LEU A 82 15.95 -5.89 -7.85
N ASN A 83 15.08 -6.80 -8.32
CA ASN A 83 15.33 -8.24 -8.43
C ASN A 83 15.62 -8.93 -7.09
N GLU A 84 14.96 -8.46 -6.01
CA GLU A 84 14.98 -9.05 -4.68
C GLU A 84 13.60 -9.67 -4.31
N PRO A 85 13.04 -10.59 -5.15
CA PRO A 85 11.67 -11.07 -4.98
C PRO A 85 11.47 -11.89 -3.69
N ALA A 86 12.53 -12.46 -3.14
CA ALA A 86 12.44 -13.19 -1.88
C ALA A 86 12.15 -12.25 -0.70
N ALA A 87 12.80 -11.08 -0.68
CA ALA A 87 12.59 -10.06 0.33
C ALA A 87 11.21 -9.39 0.14
N ALA A 88 10.81 -9.10 -1.11
CA ALA A 88 9.50 -8.57 -1.42
C ALA A 88 8.38 -9.47 -0.88
N ARG A 89 8.41 -10.77 -1.21
CA ARG A 89 7.41 -11.74 -0.73
C ARG A 89 7.33 -11.85 0.79
N ARG A 90 8.43 -11.68 1.50
CA ARG A 90 8.42 -11.68 2.98
C ARG A 90 7.63 -10.49 3.51
N ILE A 91 7.81 -9.31 2.93
CA ILE A 91 7.05 -8.10 3.31
C ILE A 91 5.56 -8.31 3.00
N ASP A 92 5.22 -8.74 1.79
CA ASP A 92 3.82 -8.99 1.40
C ASP A 92 3.15 -10.01 2.32
N SER A 93 3.86 -11.08 2.67
CA SER A 93 3.35 -12.09 3.60
C SER A 93 3.12 -11.52 5.01
N ALA A 94 4.02 -10.66 5.49
CA ALA A 94 3.86 -10.03 6.80
C ALA A 94 2.68 -9.03 6.81
N VAL A 95 2.51 -8.26 5.73
CA VAL A 95 1.36 -7.35 5.57
C VAL A 95 0.06 -8.13 5.50
N ALA A 96 -0.01 -9.19 4.69
CA ALA A 96 -1.18 -10.05 4.59
C ALA A 96 -1.55 -10.65 5.96
N ARG A 97 -0.58 -11.20 6.69
CA ARG A 97 -0.81 -11.73 8.04
C ARG A 97 -1.30 -10.68 9.02
N CYS A 98 -0.74 -9.46 8.98
CA CYS A 98 -1.20 -8.35 9.83
C CYS A 98 -2.69 -8.05 9.59
N LEU A 99 -3.11 -8.05 8.32
CA LEU A 99 -4.51 -7.83 7.92
C LEU A 99 -5.41 -9.01 8.31
N ASP A 100 -4.96 -10.25 8.14
CA ASP A 100 -5.74 -11.46 8.44
C ASP A 100 -5.93 -11.65 9.95
N GLU A 101 -4.88 -11.44 10.74
CA GLU A 101 -4.92 -11.58 12.20
C GLU A 101 -5.76 -10.47 12.89
N ARG A 102 -5.88 -9.29 12.26
CA ARG A 102 -6.68 -8.13 12.70
C ARG A 102 -6.45 -7.68 14.15
N LYS A 103 -5.27 -7.97 14.70
CA LYS A 103 -4.94 -7.66 16.10
C LYS A 103 -4.50 -6.22 16.28
N VAL A 104 -3.73 -5.69 15.33
CA VAL A 104 -3.12 -4.35 15.38
C VAL A 104 -3.42 -3.64 14.07
N LEU A 105 -4.53 -2.91 14.02
CA LEU A 105 -5.01 -2.17 12.85
C LEU A 105 -5.25 -0.70 13.18
N THR A 106 -4.99 0.17 12.22
CA THR A 106 -5.30 1.59 12.28
C THR A 106 -6.81 1.88 12.19
N PRO A 107 -7.27 3.09 12.56
CA PRO A 107 -8.69 3.44 12.54
C PRO A 107 -9.39 3.32 11.18
N ASP A 108 -8.68 3.55 10.07
CA ASP A 108 -9.22 3.39 8.70
C ASP A 108 -9.62 1.94 8.39
N LEU A 109 -9.02 0.97 9.09
CA LEU A 109 -9.35 -0.46 9.01
C LEU A 109 -10.25 -0.94 10.16
N GLY A 110 -10.81 0.00 10.92
CA GLY A 110 -11.69 -0.30 12.05
C GLY A 110 -10.96 -0.68 13.36
N GLY A 111 -9.64 -0.49 13.40
CA GLY A 111 -8.85 -0.69 14.61
C GLY A 111 -8.68 0.59 15.46
N ASN A 112 -7.74 0.55 16.40
CA ASN A 112 -7.42 1.67 17.28
C ASN A 112 -5.89 1.82 17.47
N ALA A 113 -5.10 1.10 16.71
CA ALA A 113 -3.65 1.16 16.78
C ALA A 113 -3.10 2.42 16.11
N GLY A 114 -2.00 2.93 16.62
CA GLY A 114 -1.24 4.00 15.99
C GLY A 114 -0.31 3.48 14.89
N THR A 115 0.18 4.41 14.06
CA THR A 115 1.10 4.15 12.94
C THR A 115 2.29 3.29 13.35
N SER A 116 2.98 3.66 14.46
CA SER A 116 4.16 2.94 14.94
C SER A 116 3.82 1.52 15.38
N GLN A 117 2.68 1.31 16.05
CA GLN A 117 2.26 -0.01 16.52
C GLN A 117 2.02 -0.98 15.34
N VAL A 118 1.43 -0.50 14.24
CA VAL A 118 1.25 -1.33 13.03
C VAL A 118 2.59 -1.61 12.37
N GLY A 119 3.49 -0.63 12.32
CA GLY A 119 4.85 -0.84 11.80
C GLY A 119 5.62 -1.88 12.62
N ASP A 120 5.59 -1.79 13.94
CA ASP A 120 6.23 -2.75 14.85
C ASP A 120 5.64 -4.16 14.70
N GLU A 121 4.33 -4.28 14.51
CA GLU A 121 3.68 -5.57 14.25
C GLU A 121 4.15 -6.19 12.93
N VAL A 122 4.28 -5.42 11.86
CA VAL A 122 4.83 -5.94 10.60
C VAL A 122 6.27 -6.40 10.79
N VAL A 123 7.10 -5.65 11.52
CA VAL A 123 8.50 -6.06 11.83
C VAL A 123 8.51 -7.36 12.62
N ARG A 124 7.64 -7.52 13.62
CA ARG A 124 7.50 -8.77 14.37
C ARG A 124 7.15 -9.95 13.46
N LEU A 125 6.18 -9.77 12.56
CA LEU A 125 5.74 -10.80 11.61
C LEU A 125 6.80 -11.17 10.56
N LEU A 126 7.70 -10.23 10.21
CA LEU A 126 8.84 -10.49 9.33
C LEU A 126 9.91 -11.39 9.99
N GLY A 127 9.99 -11.39 11.32
CA GLY A 127 10.96 -12.19 12.08
C GLY A 127 10.53 -13.64 12.33
N GLU A 128 9.28 -13.97 12.04
CA GLU A 128 8.72 -15.31 12.18
C GLU A 128 8.79 -16.11 10.89
#